data_05f1c93a1dbbed1e895eeb6a54ae157b
#
_entry.id   05f1c93a1dbbed1e895eeb6a54ae157b
#
_cell.length_a   1.000
_cell.length_b   1.000
_cell.length_c   1.000
_cell.angle_alpha   90.00
_cell.angle_beta   90.00
_cell.angle_gamma   90.00
#
_symmetry.space_group_name_H-M   'P 1'
#
loop_
_entity.id
_entity.type
_entity.pdbx_description
1 polymer ?
#
loop_
_entity_poly.entity_id
_entity_poly.type
_entity_poly.pdbx_seq_one_letter_code
_entity_poly.pdbx_strand_id
1 'polypeptide(L)'
;MATTNMSVPDIPSPDAYWEGLRPHLRPFSPDERHAAVALYRELAKGQAVADAQLAHALGISIVQSRALLQRDAIKPFIYRDREGRVLGFGGLATTPMHHRFEVDGHELSTWCAWDSLFIPEILGRSARVASLDPDSGETVRLFVTPERIESIEPKEAVISFIWPDAQVFTESAANVMAKFCHFIFFFASRPSGERWVTKNPGTFLYSLDDAFALAKRLNAYNFGAELAR
;
A
#
# COMPACT_ATOMS: atom_id res chain seq x y z
N MET A 1 -24.53 -34.81 -17.03
CA MET A 1 -23.84 -33.94 -16.05
C MET A 1 -23.14 -32.85 -16.86
N ALA A 2 -23.67 -31.64 -16.82
CA ALA A 2 -23.07 -30.51 -17.54
C ALA A 2 -21.92 -29.96 -16.69
N THR A 3 -20.70 -30.11 -17.17
CA THR A 3 -19.52 -29.44 -16.62
C THR A 3 -19.67 -27.93 -16.93
N THR A 4 -20.06 -27.16 -15.93
CA THR A 4 -20.02 -25.71 -15.98
C THR A 4 -18.56 -25.30 -16.12
N ASN A 5 -18.17 -24.91 -17.33
CA ASN A 5 -16.88 -24.34 -17.60
C ASN A 5 -16.87 -22.95 -16.93
N MET A 6 -16.35 -22.85 -15.71
CA MET A 6 -16.09 -21.55 -15.07
C MET A 6 -14.98 -20.89 -15.89
N SER A 7 -15.38 -19.94 -16.75
CA SER A 7 -14.42 -19.06 -17.42
C SER A 7 -13.57 -18.37 -16.34
N VAL A 8 -12.26 -18.51 -16.46
CA VAL A 8 -11.31 -17.70 -15.68
C VAL A 8 -11.70 -16.24 -15.91
N PRO A 9 -11.99 -15.47 -14.88
CA PRO A 9 -12.32 -14.06 -15.07
C PRO A 9 -11.17 -13.39 -15.84
N ASP A 10 -11.52 -12.62 -16.87
CA ASP A 10 -10.53 -11.89 -17.66
C ASP A 10 -9.72 -11.00 -16.72
N ILE A 11 -8.41 -11.24 -16.65
CA ILE A 11 -7.48 -10.39 -15.87
C ILE A 11 -7.49 -9.01 -16.55
N PRO A 12 -7.90 -7.93 -15.87
CA PRO A 12 -7.91 -6.62 -16.48
C PRO A 12 -6.48 -6.20 -16.83
N SER A 13 -6.30 -5.49 -17.93
CA SER A 13 -5.00 -4.85 -18.18
C SER A 13 -4.71 -3.83 -17.06
N PRO A 14 -3.43 -3.51 -16.78
CA PRO A 14 -3.09 -2.47 -15.81
C PRO A 14 -3.76 -1.12 -16.09
N ASP A 15 -3.95 -0.77 -17.37
CA ASP A 15 -4.67 0.44 -17.77
C ASP A 15 -6.15 0.36 -17.41
N ALA A 16 -6.82 -0.75 -17.70
CA ALA A 16 -8.23 -0.95 -17.35
C ALA A 16 -8.43 -0.95 -15.82
N TYR A 17 -7.51 -1.57 -15.09
CA TYR A 17 -7.54 -1.55 -13.62
C TYR A 17 -7.38 -0.12 -13.08
N TRP A 18 -6.42 0.65 -13.60
CA TRP A 18 -6.22 2.04 -13.19
C TRP A 18 -7.46 2.91 -13.45
N GLU A 19 -8.08 2.81 -14.61
CA GLU A 19 -9.28 3.57 -14.94
C GLU A 19 -10.48 3.18 -14.06
N GLY A 20 -10.55 1.93 -13.61
CA GLY A 20 -11.56 1.47 -12.65
C GLY A 20 -11.25 1.89 -11.20
N LEU A 21 -9.97 1.91 -10.80
CA LEU A 21 -9.54 2.30 -9.44
C LEU A 21 -9.63 3.82 -9.22
N ARG A 22 -9.16 4.61 -10.18
CA ARG A 22 -9.00 6.07 -10.05
C ARG A 22 -10.26 6.81 -9.58
N PRO A 23 -11.49 6.49 -10.02
CA PRO A 23 -12.71 7.16 -9.55
C PRO A 23 -12.98 6.99 -8.04
N HIS A 24 -12.42 5.97 -7.40
CA HIS A 24 -12.57 5.69 -5.97
C HIS A 24 -11.53 6.41 -5.10
N LEU A 25 -10.50 7.01 -5.73
CA LEU A 25 -9.44 7.73 -5.06
C LEU A 25 -9.80 9.22 -4.96
N ARG A 26 -9.40 9.86 -3.86
CA ARG A 26 -9.47 11.31 -3.69
C ARG A 26 -8.06 11.88 -3.78
N PRO A 27 -7.74 12.70 -4.81
CA PRO A 27 -6.41 13.29 -4.93
C PRO A 27 -6.18 14.26 -3.75
N PHE A 28 -4.98 14.24 -3.22
CA PHE A 28 -4.60 15.16 -2.16
C PHE A 28 -4.48 16.59 -2.67
N SER A 29 -5.01 17.55 -1.91
CA SER A 29 -4.69 18.97 -2.05
C SER A 29 -3.21 19.23 -1.69
N PRO A 30 -2.62 20.38 -2.03
CA PRO A 30 -1.23 20.69 -1.69
C PRO A 30 -0.89 20.51 -0.20
N ASP A 31 -1.76 21.02 0.70
CA ASP A 31 -1.56 20.86 2.15
C ASP A 31 -1.66 19.41 2.61
N GLU A 32 -2.58 18.64 2.02
CA GLU A 32 -2.74 17.21 2.31
C GLU A 32 -1.56 16.39 1.83
N ARG A 33 -0.99 16.71 0.66
CA ARG A 33 0.25 16.08 0.17
C ARG A 33 1.40 16.32 1.13
N HIS A 34 1.59 17.59 1.52
CA HIS A 34 2.64 17.94 2.47
C HIS A 34 2.48 17.21 3.80
N ALA A 35 1.26 17.17 4.35
CA ALA A 35 0.95 16.45 5.58
C ALA A 35 1.16 14.92 5.43
N ALA A 36 0.73 14.34 4.32
CA ALA A 36 0.91 12.92 4.03
C ALA A 36 2.39 12.54 3.95
N VAL A 37 3.19 13.29 3.18
CA VAL A 37 4.64 13.04 3.06
C VAL A 37 5.34 13.18 4.41
N ALA A 38 5.01 14.22 5.20
CA ALA A 38 5.56 14.40 6.54
C ALA A 38 5.20 13.23 7.46
N LEU A 39 3.95 12.74 7.38
CA LEU A 39 3.50 11.61 8.19
C LEU A 39 4.21 10.30 7.81
N TYR A 40 4.40 10.01 6.52
CA TYR A 40 5.20 8.88 6.07
C TYR A 40 6.65 8.97 6.58
N ARG A 41 7.29 10.14 6.50
CA ARG A 41 8.67 10.36 6.98
C ARG A 41 8.78 10.18 8.50
N GLU A 42 7.79 10.65 9.26
CA GLU A 42 7.79 10.47 10.71
C GLU A 42 7.58 8.99 11.10
N LEU A 43 6.66 8.27 10.46
CA LEU A 43 6.44 6.84 10.67
C LEU A 43 7.66 6.00 10.28
N ALA A 44 8.37 6.39 9.22
CA ALA A 44 9.57 5.70 8.74
C ALA A 44 10.71 5.68 9.77
N LYS A 45 10.65 6.51 10.83
CA LYS A 45 11.56 6.46 11.98
C LYS A 45 11.28 5.28 12.94
N GLY A 46 10.30 4.43 12.63
CA GLY A 46 9.98 3.21 13.37
C GLY A 46 9.17 3.42 14.65
N GLN A 47 8.56 4.60 14.85
CA GLN A 47 7.81 4.93 16.07
C GLN A 47 6.43 5.51 15.75
N ALA A 48 5.49 5.30 16.70
CA ALA A 48 4.19 5.94 16.67
C ALA A 48 4.30 7.47 16.70
N VAL A 49 3.54 8.16 15.87
CA VAL A 49 3.63 9.61 15.67
C VAL A 49 2.55 10.32 16.48
N ALA A 50 2.98 11.18 17.43
CA ALA A 50 2.08 12.05 18.18
C ALA A 50 1.67 13.27 17.33
N ASP A 51 0.47 13.82 17.58
CA ASP A 51 -0.03 15.01 16.89
C ASP A 51 0.93 16.21 17.00
N ALA A 52 1.59 16.37 18.16
CA ALA A 52 2.58 17.43 18.39
C ALA A 52 3.85 17.24 17.53
N GLN A 53 4.28 16.02 17.34
CA GLN A 53 5.43 15.68 16.51
C GLN A 53 5.17 16.01 15.03
N LEU A 54 4.00 15.62 14.51
CA LEU A 54 3.59 15.96 13.15
C LEU A 54 3.42 17.48 12.97
N ALA A 55 2.79 18.15 13.94
CA ALA A 55 2.65 19.61 13.92
C ALA A 55 4.00 20.33 13.85
N HIS A 56 4.99 19.85 14.62
CA HIS A 56 6.36 20.35 14.58
C HIS A 56 7.02 20.12 13.21
N ALA A 57 6.89 18.90 12.66
CA ALA A 57 7.43 18.56 11.34
C ALA A 57 6.84 19.41 10.21
N LEU A 58 5.57 19.83 10.35
CA LEU A 58 4.87 20.67 9.39
C LEU A 58 5.07 22.18 9.62
N GLY A 59 5.65 22.60 10.77
CA GLY A 59 5.76 24.01 11.14
C GLY A 59 4.42 24.71 11.41
N ILE A 60 3.40 23.98 11.87
CA ILE A 60 2.04 24.49 12.13
C ILE A 60 1.60 24.18 13.57
N SER A 61 0.47 24.75 14.00
CA SER A 61 -0.10 24.40 15.30
C SER A 61 -0.68 22.98 15.34
N ILE A 62 -0.75 22.38 16.55
CA ILE A 62 -1.39 21.07 16.77
C ILE A 62 -2.84 21.07 16.29
N VAL A 63 -3.57 22.19 16.46
CA VAL A 63 -4.96 22.31 16.02
C VAL A 63 -5.06 22.22 14.49
N GLN A 64 -4.16 22.90 13.76
CA GLN A 64 -4.11 22.83 12.30
C GLN A 64 -3.71 21.43 11.82
N SER A 65 -2.70 20.80 12.45
CA SER A 65 -2.30 19.43 12.14
C SER A 65 -3.45 18.44 12.32
N ARG A 66 -4.17 18.51 13.44
CA ARG A 66 -5.37 17.69 13.67
C ARG A 66 -6.45 17.91 12.62
N ALA A 67 -6.70 19.16 12.24
CA ALA A 67 -7.68 19.49 11.21
C ALA A 67 -7.30 18.87 9.85
N LEU A 68 -6.03 18.91 9.47
CA LEU A 68 -5.54 18.24 8.26
C LEU A 68 -5.78 16.73 8.29
N LEU A 69 -5.47 16.06 9.42
CA LEU A 69 -5.66 14.63 9.57
C LEU A 69 -7.15 14.21 9.60
N GLN A 70 -8.09 15.12 9.79
CA GLN A 70 -9.54 14.85 9.73
C GLN A 70 -10.14 15.04 8.34
N ARG A 71 -9.37 15.51 7.35
CA ARG A 71 -9.87 15.66 5.97
C ARG A 71 -10.18 14.32 5.33
N ASP A 72 -11.21 14.26 4.51
CA ASP A 72 -11.73 13.05 3.88
C ASP A 72 -10.72 12.28 3.02
N ALA A 73 -9.72 12.95 2.47
CA ALA A 73 -8.66 12.30 1.68
C ALA A 73 -7.58 11.63 2.56
N ILE A 74 -7.43 12.01 3.84
CA ILE A 74 -6.40 11.51 4.76
C ILE A 74 -7.00 10.58 5.82
N LYS A 75 -8.09 11.01 6.46
CA LYS A 75 -8.69 10.36 7.62
C LYS A 75 -8.92 8.85 7.45
N PRO A 76 -9.43 8.35 6.31
CA PRO A 76 -9.70 6.93 6.12
C PRO A 76 -8.44 6.05 6.14
N PHE A 77 -7.27 6.64 5.96
CA PHE A 77 -5.99 5.93 5.88
C PHE A 77 -5.16 6.02 7.16
N ILE A 78 -5.72 6.57 8.25
CA ILE A 78 -5.00 6.71 9.53
C ILE A 78 -5.36 5.54 10.45
N TYR A 79 -4.34 4.86 10.96
CA TYR A 79 -4.44 3.86 12.01
C TYR A 79 -3.80 4.39 13.30
N ARG A 80 -4.54 4.37 14.43
CA ARG A 80 -4.10 4.95 15.71
C ARG A 80 -4.08 3.91 16.83
N ASP A 81 -3.24 4.16 17.84
CA ASP A 81 -3.28 3.44 19.13
C ASP A 81 -4.34 4.03 20.08
N ARG A 82 -4.41 3.45 21.28
CA ARG A 82 -5.35 3.89 22.33
C ARG A 82 -5.02 5.25 22.89
N GLU A 83 -3.77 5.69 22.80
CA GLU A 83 -3.27 7.00 23.19
C GLU A 83 -3.48 8.07 22.11
N GLY A 84 -4.03 7.69 20.96
CA GLY A 84 -4.34 8.56 19.84
C GLY A 84 -3.12 8.85 18.93
N ARG A 85 -1.96 8.21 19.14
CA ARG A 85 -0.80 8.33 18.26
C ARG A 85 -1.03 7.57 16.97
N VAL A 86 -0.51 8.06 15.86
CA VAL A 86 -0.59 7.38 14.57
C VAL A 86 0.41 6.23 14.54
N LEU A 87 -0.08 5.00 14.44
CA LEU A 87 0.70 3.78 14.25
C LEU A 87 0.92 3.43 12.79
N GLY A 88 0.06 3.94 11.90
CA GLY A 88 0.16 3.68 10.48
C GLY A 88 -0.64 4.66 9.65
N PHE A 89 -0.22 4.84 8.41
CA PHE A 89 -0.85 5.71 7.43
C PHE A 89 -0.64 5.19 6.01
N GLY A 90 -1.72 5.10 5.23
CA GLY A 90 -1.67 4.85 3.79
C GLY A 90 -0.82 3.64 3.40
N GLY A 91 -0.94 2.53 4.12
CA GLY A 91 -0.19 1.31 3.84
C GLY A 91 1.06 1.11 4.70
N LEU A 92 1.67 2.15 5.31
CA LEU A 92 2.82 1.99 6.20
C LEU A 92 2.36 1.82 7.65
N ALA A 93 3.00 0.93 8.40
CA ALA A 93 2.74 0.72 9.82
C ALA A 93 4.02 0.49 10.63
N THR A 94 4.02 1.00 11.88
CA THR A 94 5.08 0.76 12.88
C THR A 94 4.84 -0.51 13.69
N THR A 95 3.68 -1.15 13.52
CA THR A 95 3.34 -2.42 14.17
C THR A 95 3.58 -3.59 13.24
N PRO A 96 3.99 -4.77 13.75
CA PRO A 96 4.19 -5.96 12.92
C PRO A 96 2.91 -6.36 12.18
N MET A 97 3.04 -6.59 10.88
CA MET A 97 2.01 -7.10 9.97
C MET A 97 2.60 -8.19 9.06
N HIS A 98 1.82 -8.66 8.09
CA HIS A 98 2.22 -9.75 7.21
C HIS A 98 3.44 -9.41 6.34
N HIS A 99 3.55 -8.18 5.87
CA HIS A 99 4.60 -7.72 4.97
C HIS A 99 5.63 -6.89 5.77
N ARG A 100 6.82 -7.46 5.98
CA ARG A 100 7.94 -6.76 6.62
C ARG A 100 8.54 -5.75 5.64
N PHE A 101 8.83 -4.56 6.14
CA PHE A 101 9.35 -3.45 5.36
C PHE A 101 10.48 -2.77 6.15
N GLU A 102 11.70 -2.83 5.64
CA GLU A 102 12.86 -2.21 6.27
C GLU A 102 13.32 -1.01 5.43
N VAL A 103 13.43 0.15 6.06
CA VAL A 103 13.94 1.38 5.47
C VAL A 103 14.86 2.09 6.46
N ASP A 104 16.04 2.55 6.01
CA ASP A 104 17.06 3.24 6.82
C ASP A 104 17.40 2.50 8.14
N GLY A 105 17.35 1.16 8.15
CA GLY A 105 17.62 0.32 9.32
C GLY A 105 16.46 0.21 10.32
N HIS A 106 15.29 0.79 10.02
CA HIS A 106 14.08 0.65 10.84
C HIS A 106 13.19 -0.46 10.30
N GLU A 107 12.79 -1.37 11.20
CA GLU A 107 11.81 -2.42 10.89
C GLU A 107 10.40 -1.87 11.00
N LEU A 108 9.67 -1.95 9.92
CA LEU A 108 8.29 -1.52 9.73
C LEU A 108 7.49 -2.64 9.09
N SER A 109 6.24 -2.38 8.80
CA SER A 109 5.39 -3.25 8.00
C SER A 109 4.55 -2.46 7.01
N THR A 110 4.04 -3.14 5.98
CA THR A 110 3.00 -2.58 5.12
C THR A 110 1.69 -3.34 5.27
N TRP A 111 0.57 -2.65 5.02
CA TRP A 111 -0.77 -3.23 5.15
C TRP A 111 -1.02 -4.31 4.10
N CYS A 112 -0.48 -4.11 2.89
CA CYS A 112 -0.49 -5.09 1.83
C CYS A 112 0.82 -5.14 1.04
N ALA A 113 0.93 -6.11 0.14
CA ALA A 113 2.09 -6.26 -0.72
C ALA A 113 2.30 -5.05 -1.64
N TRP A 114 1.22 -4.48 -2.19
CA TRP A 114 1.32 -3.34 -3.11
C TRP A 114 1.85 -2.07 -2.44
N ASP A 115 1.52 -1.85 -1.17
CA ASP A 115 2.01 -0.70 -0.40
C ASP A 115 3.54 -0.65 -0.38
N SER A 116 4.19 -1.80 -0.30
CA SER A 116 5.65 -1.88 -0.29
C SER A 116 6.32 -1.47 -1.61
N LEU A 117 5.54 -1.37 -2.69
CA LEU A 117 6.04 -0.97 -4.01
C LEU A 117 5.97 0.55 -4.24
N PHE A 118 5.02 1.28 -3.62
CA PHE A 118 4.89 2.72 -3.83
C PHE A 118 5.49 3.58 -2.69
N ILE A 119 5.58 3.06 -1.48
CA ILE A 119 6.10 3.81 -0.31
C ILE A 119 7.56 4.23 -0.48
N PRO A 120 8.48 3.42 -1.05
CA PRO A 120 9.88 3.83 -1.29
C PRO A 120 10.01 5.14 -2.05
N GLU A 121 9.18 5.38 -3.07
CA GLU A 121 9.18 6.64 -3.82
C GLU A 121 8.70 7.82 -2.97
N ILE A 122 7.66 7.64 -2.14
CA ILE A 122 7.15 8.68 -1.24
C ILE A 122 8.23 9.11 -0.23
N LEU A 123 8.98 8.14 0.28
CA LEU A 123 10.07 8.38 1.23
C LEU A 123 11.34 8.92 0.56
N GLY A 124 11.51 8.70 -0.75
CA GLY A 124 12.77 8.93 -1.46
C GLY A 124 13.89 8.01 -0.94
N ARG A 125 13.55 6.80 -0.51
CA ARG A 125 14.44 5.82 0.12
C ARG A 125 14.17 4.43 -0.40
N SER A 126 15.22 3.62 -0.54
CA SER A 126 15.09 2.20 -0.88
C SER A 126 14.67 1.39 0.34
N ALA A 127 13.92 0.32 0.11
CA ALA A 127 13.43 -0.57 1.16
C ALA A 127 13.72 -2.04 0.85
N ARG A 128 13.95 -2.84 1.90
CA ARG A 128 13.91 -4.30 1.84
C ARG A 128 12.54 -4.78 2.26
N VAL A 129 11.97 -5.66 1.47
CA VAL A 129 10.66 -6.27 1.72
C VAL A 129 10.83 -7.76 1.91
N ALA A 130 10.14 -8.32 2.91
CA ALA A 130 10.04 -9.76 3.09
C ALA A 130 8.60 -10.13 3.46
N SER A 131 8.02 -11.04 2.69
CA SER A 131 6.63 -11.44 2.85
C SER A 131 6.48 -12.94 2.66
N LEU A 132 5.65 -13.59 3.49
CA LEU A 132 5.31 -15.00 3.29
C LEU A 132 4.23 -15.11 2.21
N ASP A 133 4.44 -16.04 1.28
CA ASP A 133 3.41 -16.48 0.35
C ASP A 133 2.32 -17.20 1.16
N PRO A 134 1.06 -16.75 1.14
CA PRO A 134 0.00 -17.31 1.98
C PRO A 134 -0.45 -18.71 1.56
N ASP A 135 -0.08 -19.20 0.38
CA ASP A 135 -0.40 -20.55 -0.10
C ASP A 135 0.74 -21.53 0.12
N SER A 136 1.98 -21.14 -0.19
CA SER A 136 3.15 -22.06 -0.09
C SER A 136 3.93 -21.89 1.21
N GLY A 137 3.83 -20.75 1.89
CA GLY A 137 4.68 -20.41 3.05
C GLY A 137 6.11 -20.01 2.69
N GLU A 138 6.45 -19.97 1.40
CA GLU A 138 7.76 -19.52 0.92
C GLU A 138 7.91 -18.01 1.11
N THR A 139 9.12 -17.54 1.43
CA THR A 139 9.37 -16.12 1.61
C THR A 139 9.71 -15.45 0.29
N VAL A 140 8.92 -14.45 -0.10
CA VAL A 140 9.24 -13.52 -1.19
C VAL A 140 10.04 -12.35 -0.62
N ARG A 141 11.19 -12.05 -1.25
CA ARG A 141 12.05 -10.92 -0.89
C ARG A 141 12.19 -9.98 -2.06
N LEU A 142 12.09 -8.68 -1.78
CA LEU A 142 12.31 -7.64 -2.78
C LEU A 142 13.28 -6.60 -2.22
N PHE A 143 14.05 -5.98 -3.13
CA PHE A 143 14.69 -4.71 -2.88
C PHE A 143 14.06 -3.67 -3.82
N VAL A 144 13.37 -2.70 -3.23
CA VAL A 144 12.57 -1.70 -3.96
C VAL A 144 13.21 -0.33 -3.78
N THR A 145 13.55 0.31 -4.89
CA THR A 145 14.03 1.70 -4.91
C THR A 145 12.89 2.64 -5.31
N PRO A 146 13.04 3.95 -5.18
CA PRO A 146 12.06 4.92 -5.69
C PRO A 146 11.75 4.76 -7.19
N GLU A 147 12.70 4.23 -7.98
CA GLU A 147 12.61 4.15 -9.43
C GLU A 147 12.21 2.78 -9.97
N ARG A 148 12.54 1.69 -9.24
CA ARG A 148 12.33 0.32 -9.73
C ARG A 148 12.37 -0.74 -8.63
N ILE A 149 11.91 -1.93 -8.94
CA ILE A 149 12.25 -3.13 -8.18
C ILE A 149 13.61 -3.61 -8.68
N GLU A 150 14.62 -3.57 -7.81
CA GLU A 150 16.01 -3.88 -8.18
C GLU A 150 16.33 -5.37 -8.05
N SER A 151 15.73 -6.05 -7.08
CA SER A 151 15.84 -7.51 -6.95
C SER A 151 14.53 -8.15 -6.50
N ILE A 152 14.31 -9.37 -6.99
CA ILE A 152 13.14 -10.22 -6.71
C ILE A 152 13.64 -11.62 -6.42
N GLU A 153 13.23 -12.21 -5.30
CA GLU A 153 13.55 -13.60 -4.92
C GLU A 153 12.30 -14.26 -4.31
N PRO A 154 11.77 -15.34 -4.90
CA PRO A 154 12.17 -15.93 -6.19
C PRO A 154 11.79 -15.02 -7.39
N LYS A 155 12.47 -15.20 -8.53
CA LYS A 155 12.30 -14.37 -9.73
C LYS A 155 10.90 -14.47 -10.35
N GLU A 156 10.23 -15.60 -10.15
CA GLU A 156 8.90 -15.92 -10.67
C GLU A 156 7.77 -15.33 -9.81
N ALA A 157 8.12 -14.55 -8.79
CA ALA A 157 7.14 -13.98 -7.87
C ALA A 157 6.11 -13.13 -8.61
N VAL A 158 4.87 -13.23 -8.14
CA VAL A 158 3.71 -12.47 -8.64
C VAL A 158 2.97 -11.84 -7.47
N ILE A 159 2.02 -10.98 -7.77
CA ILE A 159 1.21 -10.28 -6.77
C ILE A 159 -0.28 -10.41 -7.12
N SER A 160 -1.12 -10.62 -6.09
CA SER A 160 -2.57 -10.59 -6.28
C SER A 160 -3.12 -9.18 -6.18
N PHE A 161 -4.25 -8.97 -6.84
CA PHE A 161 -5.08 -7.78 -6.77
C PHE A 161 -6.55 -8.15 -6.67
N ILE A 162 -7.38 -7.20 -6.26
CA ILE A 162 -8.84 -7.29 -6.23
C ILE A 162 -9.43 -5.98 -6.73
N TRP A 163 -10.62 -6.03 -7.37
CA TRP A 163 -11.37 -4.81 -7.64
C TRP A 163 -11.85 -4.18 -6.33
N PRO A 164 -11.55 -2.90 -6.09
CA PRO A 164 -12.03 -2.22 -4.89
C PRO A 164 -13.55 -2.02 -4.97
N ASP A 165 -14.22 -2.20 -3.84
CA ASP A 165 -15.58 -1.70 -3.66
C ASP A 165 -15.56 -0.16 -3.66
N ALA A 166 -16.63 0.47 -4.17
CA ALA A 166 -16.75 1.91 -4.30
C ALA A 166 -16.54 2.69 -2.99
N GLN A 167 -16.78 2.08 -1.84
CA GLN A 167 -16.69 2.72 -0.52
C GLN A 167 -15.45 2.32 0.29
N VAL A 168 -14.61 1.42 -0.25
CA VAL A 168 -13.50 0.84 0.51
C VAL A 168 -12.51 1.90 1.06
N PHE A 169 -12.28 2.98 0.30
CA PHE A 169 -11.32 4.03 0.64
C PHE A 169 -11.93 5.25 1.37
N THR A 170 -13.20 5.18 1.79
CA THR A 170 -13.90 6.33 2.37
C THR A 170 -14.24 6.20 3.86
N GLU A 171 -14.16 5.00 4.43
CA GLU A 171 -14.64 4.74 5.78
C GLU A 171 -13.51 4.80 6.84
N SER A 172 -12.59 3.84 6.82
CA SER A 172 -11.51 3.73 7.81
C SER A 172 -10.36 2.87 7.33
N ALA A 173 -9.18 2.99 7.97
CA ALA A 173 -8.03 2.13 7.72
C ALA A 173 -8.35 0.64 7.94
N ALA A 174 -9.17 0.31 8.95
CA ALA A 174 -9.61 -1.06 9.19
C ALA A 174 -10.45 -1.59 8.02
N ASN A 175 -11.31 -0.75 7.43
CA ASN A 175 -12.10 -1.13 6.26
C ASN A 175 -11.22 -1.33 5.01
N VAL A 176 -10.25 -0.42 4.77
CA VAL A 176 -9.27 -0.56 3.68
C VAL A 176 -8.49 -1.86 3.84
N MET A 177 -7.98 -2.14 5.05
CA MET A 177 -7.26 -3.39 5.31
C MET A 177 -8.14 -4.62 5.07
N ALA A 178 -9.34 -4.66 5.62
CA ALA A 178 -10.21 -5.83 5.56
C ALA A 178 -10.76 -6.13 4.16
N LYS A 179 -11.10 -5.09 3.38
CA LYS A 179 -11.79 -5.25 2.08
C LYS A 179 -10.87 -5.10 0.87
N PHE A 180 -9.63 -4.64 1.06
CA PHE A 180 -8.67 -4.44 -0.03
C PHE A 180 -7.32 -5.06 0.28
N CYS A 181 -6.63 -4.59 1.32
CA CYS A 181 -5.25 -5.01 1.62
C CYS A 181 -5.12 -6.51 1.90
N HIS A 182 -6.10 -7.13 2.58
CA HIS A 182 -6.09 -8.58 2.88
C HIS A 182 -6.26 -9.48 1.65
N PHE A 183 -6.41 -8.91 0.47
CA PHE A 183 -6.45 -9.65 -0.80
C PHE A 183 -5.22 -9.40 -1.67
N ILE A 184 -4.24 -8.62 -1.20
CA ILE A 184 -3.07 -8.24 -1.99
C ILE A 184 -1.82 -8.79 -1.32
N PHE A 185 -1.32 -9.91 -1.86
CA PHE A 185 -0.18 -10.68 -1.36
C PHE A 185 0.85 -10.91 -2.46
N PHE A 186 2.10 -11.10 -2.05
CA PHE A 186 3.12 -11.69 -2.92
C PHE A 186 3.03 -13.21 -2.87
N PHE A 187 3.26 -13.84 -4.02
CA PHE A 187 3.38 -15.28 -4.17
C PHE A 187 4.74 -15.62 -4.77
N ALA A 188 5.38 -16.66 -4.26
CA ALA A 188 6.69 -17.09 -4.73
C ALA A 188 6.68 -17.58 -6.18
N SER A 189 5.51 -18.01 -6.67
CA SER A 189 5.33 -18.45 -8.06
C SER A 189 3.89 -18.20 -8.53
N ARG A 190 3.71 -18.12 -9.85
CA ARG A 190 2.38 -18.01 -10.45
C ARG A 190 1.46 -19.18 -10.06
N PRO A 191 1.89 -20.47 -10.07
CA PRO A 191 1.04 -21.58 -9.64
C PRO A 191 0.55 -21.45 -8.19
N SER A 192 1.38 -20.91 -7.27
CA SER A 192 0.95 -20.63 -5.89
C SER A 192 -0.14 -19.55 -5.86
N GLY A 193 0.07 -18.44 -6.56
CA GLY A 193 -0.92 -17.39 -6.68
C GLY A 193 -2.24 -17.88 -7.31
N GLU A 194 -2.20 -18.71 -8.35
CA GLU A 194 -3.39 -19.25 -9.02
C GLU A 194 -4.22 -20.15 -8.08
N ARG A 195 -3.59 -20.97 -7.24
CA ARG A 195 -4.31 -21.76 -6.23
C ARG A 195 -5.00 -20.87 -5.21
N TRP A 196 -4.34 -19.77 -4.81
CA TRP A 196 -4.92 -18.81 -3.86
C TRP A 196 -6.08 -18.04 -4.48
N VAL A 197 -5.93 -17.50 -5.70
CA VAL A 197 -6.98 -16.78 -6.45
C VAL A 197 -8.21 -17.67 -6.65
N THR A 198 -8.04 -18.95 -6.93
CA THR A 198 -9.15 -19.91 -7.05
C THR A 198 -9.99 -20.00 -5.77
N LYS A 199 -9.36 -19.85 -4.59
CA LYS A 199 -10.03 -19.86 -3.28
C LYS A 199 -10.60 -18.50 -2.88
N ASN A 200 -10.19 -17.43 -3.58
CA ASN A 200 -10.55 -16.04 -3.26
C ASN A 200 -11.18 -15.36 -4.49
N PRO A 201 -12.46 -15.62 -4.78
CA PRO A 201 -13.15 -15.08 -5.96
C PRO A 201 -13.08 -13.54 -6.04
N GLY A 202 -12.90 -13.02 -7.25
CA GLY A 202 -12.76 -11.57 -7.50
C GLY A 202 -11.32 -11.08 -7.45
N THR A 203 -10.37 -11.94 -7.05
CA THR A 203 -8.93 -11.63 -7.13
C THR A 203 -8.32 -12.14 -8.43
N PHE A 204 -7.19 -11.54 -8.81
CA PHE A 204 -6.41 -11.90 -10.00
C PHE A 204 -4.93 -11.59 -9.77
N LEU A 205 -4.05 -12.02 -10.68
CA LEU A 205 -2.60 -11.89 -10.54
C LEU A 205 -2.02 -10.93 -11.56
N TYR A 206 -1.14 -10.06 -11.09
CA TYR A 206 -0.24 -9.28 -11.92
C TYR A 206 1.22 -9.74 -11.80
N SER A 207 2.03 -9.37 -12.79
CA SER A 207 3.48 -9.33 -12.64
C SER A 207 3.87 -8.25 -11.64
N LEU A 208 5.08 -8.34 -11.05
CA LEU A 208 5.58 -7.28 -10.18
C LEU A 208 5.87 -5.98 -10.95
N ASP A 209 6.22 -6.08 -12.23
CA ASP A 209 6.43 -4.92 -13.11
C ASP A 209 5.12 -4.15 -13.34
N ASP A 210 4.02 -4.85 -13.64
CA ASP A 210 2.69 -4.24 -13.79
C ASP A 210 2.23 -3.57 -12.49
N ALA A 211 2.42 -4.25 -11.36
CA ALA A 211 2.07 -3.73 -10.04
C ALA A 211 2.90 -2.50 -9.67
N PHE A 212 4.21 -2.49 -10.02
CA PHE A 212 5.06 -1.33 -9.81
C PHE A 212 4.67 -0.14 -10.72
N ALA A 213 4.32 -0.41 -11.97
CA ALA A 213 3.80 0.63 -12.87
C ALA A 213 2.51 1.26 -12.33
N LEU A 214 1.59 0.45 -11.77
CA LEU A 214 0.39 0.95 -11.09
C LEU A 214 0.75 1.75 -9.83
N ALA A 215 1.74 1.33 -9.05
CA ALA A 215 2.25 2.04 -7.88
C ALA A 215 2.77 3.45 -8.25
N LYS A 216 3.52 3.57 -9.34
CA LYS A 216 3.98 4.85 -9.88
C LYS A 216 2.83 5.77 -10.29
N ARG A 217 1.78 5.21 -10.93
CA ARG A 217 0.57 5.98 -11.30
C ARG A 217 -0.17 6.49 -10.08
N LEU A 218 -0.31 5.68 -9.03
CA LEU A 218 -0.93 6.08 -7.77
C LEU A 218 -0.18 7.25 -7.13
N ASN A 219 1.14 7.17 -7.07
CA ASN A 219 1.98 8.22 -6.53
C ASN A 219 1.91 9.51 -7.36
N ALA A 220 1.96 9.41 -8.68
CA ALA A 220 1.81 10.56 -9.57
C ALA A 220 0.43 11.25 -9.39
N TYR A 221 -0.63 10.46 -9.20
CA TYR A 221 -1.98 10.96 -8.98
C TYR A 221 -2.12 11.67 -7.63
N ASN A 222 -1.61 11.06 -6.56
CA ASN A 222 -1.77 11.59 -5.20
C ASN A 222 -0.79 12.72 -4.88
N PHE A 223 0.47 12.60 -5.31
CA PHE A 223 1.55 13.49 -4.88
C PHE A 223 2.09 14.39 -5.99
N GLY A 224 1.97 13.98 -7.27
CA GLY A 224 2.42 14.79 -8.41
C GLY A 224 3.90 15.20 -8.29
N ALA A 225 4.18 16.47 -8.56
CA ALA A 225 5.55 17.03 -8.52
C ALA A 225 6.18 17.10 -7.11
N GLU A 226 5.43 16.81 -6.04
CA GLU A 226 5.94 16.81 -4.66
C GLU A 226 7.00 15.72 -4.43
N LEU A 227 6.92 14.59 -5.16
CA LEU A 227 7.90 13.49 -5.07
C LEU A 227 9.18 13.73 -5.88
N ALA A 228 9.18 14.73 -6.73
CA ALA A 228 10.35 15.11 -7.55
C ALA A 228 11.34 16.05 -6.82
N ARG A 229 11.08 16.35 -5.53
CA ARG A 229 11.89 17.21 -4.67
C ARG A 229 12.54 16.39 -3.57
#